data_d664356441cb7402bf643631d004c096
#
_entry.id   d664356441cb7402bf643631d004c096
#
_cell.length_a   1.000
_cell.length_b   1.000
_cell.length_c   1.000
_cell.angle_alpha   90.00
_cell.angle_beta   90.00
_cell.angle_gamma   90.00
#
_symmetry.space_group_name_H-M   'P 1'
#
loop_
_entity.id
_entity.type
_entity.pdbx_description
1 polymer ?
#
loop_
_entity_poly.entity_id
_entity_poly.type
_entity_poly.pdbx_seq_one_letter_code
_entity_poly.pdbx_strand_id
1 'polypeptide(L)'
;MRKLDEQREVLYVIRTLDVLMSSGVGLEAAIHTIGSGGYGIISEDFSSMMKRLRKGNSRGLGPELKGLMSKADSEGYRRLLNTMYTNVTQNTDIIETIRKQGTR
;
A
#
# COMPACT_ATOMS: atom_id res chain seq x y z
N MET A 1 -13.75 0.20 17.83
CA MET A 1 -12.43 0.01 18.04
C MET A 1 -11.67 -0.34 16.80
N ARG A 2 -10.72 0.52 16.52
CA ARG A 2 -9.97 0.44 15.28
C ARG A 2 -9.21 -0.88 15.13
N LYS A 3 -8.63 -1.39 16.24
CA LYS A 3 -7.83 -2.61 16.18
C LYS A 3 -8.63 -3.82 15.70
N LEU A 4 -9.83 -3.99 16.24
CA LEU A 4 -10.69 -5.11 15.83
C LEU A 4 -11.13 -4.98 14.38
N ASP A 5 -11.45 -3.76 13.96
CA ASP A 5 -11.85 -3.51 12.59
C ASP A 5 -10.70 -3.81 11.64
N GLU A 6 -9.48 -3.39 12.00
CA GLU A 6 -8.29 -3.69 11.21
C GLU A 6 -8.08 -5.20 11.09
N GLN A 7 -8.18 -5.92 12.20
CA GLN A 7 -7.97 -7.36 12.20
C GLN A 7 -8.99 -8.09 11.32
N ARG A 8 -10.22 -7.60 11.31
CA ARG A 8 -11.27 -8.18 10.49
C ARG A 8 -11.07 -7.91 9.01
N GLU A 9 -10.65 -6.69 8.70
CA GLU A 9 -10.53 -6.26 7.31
C GLU A 9 -9.25 -6.71 6.65
N VAL A 10 -8.17 -6.87 7.42
CA VAL A 10 -6.86 -7.13 6.86
C VAL A 10 -6.82 -8.43 6.05
N LEU A 11 -7.52 -9.46 6.51
CA LEU A 11 -7.56 -10.73 5.77
C LEU A 11 -8.21 -10.56 4.41
N TYR A 12 -9.28 -9.79 4.36
CA TYR A 12 -9.97 -9.50 3.11
C TYR A 12 -9.06 -8.69 2.17
N VAL A 13 -8.38 -7.70 2.72
CA VAL A 13 -7.47 -6.85 1.94
C VAL A 13 -6.31 -7.67 1.38
N ILE A 14 -5.71 -8.53 2.20
CA ILE A 14 -4.61 -9.39 1.75
C ILE A 14 -5.05 -10.26 0.58
N ARG A 15 -6.23 -10.88 0.71
CA ARG A 15 -6.76 -11.74 -0.35
C ARG A 15 -7.02 -10.96 -1.63
N THR A 16 -7.60 -9.78 -1.49
CA THR A 16 -7.90 -8.93 -2.64
C THR A 16 -6.62 -8.46 -3.33
N LEU A 17 -5.62 -8.04 -2.55
CA LEU A 17 -4.32 -7.65 -3.10
C LEU A 17 -3.68 -8.80 -3.86
N ASP A 18 -3.71 -10.00 -3.27
CA ASP A 18 -3.12 -11.16 -3.89
C ASP A 18 -3.77 -11.47 -5.25
N VAL A 19 -5.10 -11.44 -5.30
CA VAL A 19 -5.83 -11.67 -6.54
C VAL A 19 -5.49 -10.62 -7.59
N LEU A 20 -5.51 -9.35 -7.20
CA LEU A 20 -5.25 -8.26 -8.15
C LEU A 20 -3.83 -8.33 -8.69
N MET A 21 -2.86 -8.51 -7.82
CA MET A 21 -1.46 -8.52 -8.24
C MET A 21 -1.13 -9.77 -9.04
N SER A 22 -1.75 -10.91 -8.73
CA SER A 22 -1.59 -12.13 -9.52
C SER A 22 -2.16 -11.98 -10.92
N SER A 23 -3.12 -11.07 -11.09
CA SER A 23 -3.71 -10.79 -12.40
C SER A 23 -2.90 -9.77 -13.20
N GLY A 24 -1.78 -9.30 -12.65
CA GLY A 24 -0.93 -8.34 -13.33
C GLY A 24 -1.21 -6.88 -12.99
N VAL A 25 -2.10 -6.64 -12.03
CA VAL A 25 -2.41 -5.27 -11.59
C VAL A 25 -1.25 -4.76 -10.72
N GLY A 26 -0.77 -3.56 -11.00
CA GLY A 26 0.30 -2.95 -10.21
C GLY A 26 -0.17 -2.59 -8.81
N LEU A 27 0.79 -2.43 -7.89
CA LEU A 27 0.47 -2.16 -6.49
C LEU A 27 -0.37 -0.88 -6.31
N GLU A 28 -0.01 0.20 -6.99
CA GLU A 28 -0.77 1.45 -6.88
C GLU A 28 -2.22 1.28 -7.32
N ALA A 29 -2.43 0.60 -8.44
CA ALA A 29 -3.77 0.36 -8.95
C ALA A 29 -4.56 -0.54 -8.00
N ALA A 30 -3.89 -1.53 -7.40
CA ALA A 30 -4.53 -2.40 -6.42
C ALA A 30 -4.95 -1.62 -5.17
N ILE A 31 -4.08 -0.73 -4.69
CA ILE A 31 -4.39 0.15 -3.56
C ILE A 31 -5.60 1.03 -3.88
N HIS A 32 -5.62 1.59 -5.07
CA HIS A 32 -6.74 2.42 -5.52
C HIS A 32 -8.05 1.63 -5.53
N THR A 33 -8.00 0.41 -6.04
CA THR A 33 -9.18 -0.46 -6.09
C THR A 33 -9.72 -0.75 -4.70
N ILE A 34 -8.83 -1.08 -3.75
CA ILE A 34 -9.24 -1.35 -2.39
C ILE A 34 -9.77 -0.10 -1.71
N GLY A 35 -9.11 1.04 -1.93
CA GLY A 35 -9.56 2.32 -1.37
C GLY A 35 -10.94 2.72 -1.85
N SER A 36 -11.27 2.38 -3.09
CA SER A 36 -12.58 2.69 -3.67
C SER A 36 -13.67 1.71 -3.26
N GLY A 37 -13.29 0.59 -2.65
CA GLY A 37 -14.22 -0.50 -2.36
C GLY A 37 -15.12 -0.29 -1.16
N GLY A 38 -14.81 0.65 -0.28
CA GLY A 38 -15.65 0.94 0.87
C GLY A 38 -15.70 -0.16 1.92
N TYR A 39 -14.59 -0.87 2.11
CA TYR A 39 -14.55 -2.02 3.03
C TYR A 39 -14.39 -1.64 4.49
N GLY A 40 -14.23 -0.36 4.80
CA GLY A 40 -14.11 0.09 6.17
C GLY A 40 -12.85 0.91 6.39
N ILE A 41 -12.21 0.73 7.55
CA ILE A 41 -11.09 1.56 7.97
C ILE A 41 -9.90 1.49 7.01
N ILE A 42 -9.53 0.29 6.57
CA ILE A 42 -8.38 0.13 5.69
C ILE A 42 -8.66 0.79 4.33
N SER A 43 -9.89 0.63 3.81
CA SER A 43 -10.28 1.31 2.58
C SER A 43 -10.18 2.82 2.73
N GLU A 44 -10.61 3.36 3.87
CA GLU A 44 -10.53 4.79 4.13
C GLU A 44 -9.08 5.26 4.19
N ASP A 45 -8.21 4.49 4.85
CA ASP A 45 -6.79 4.81 4.92
C ASP A 45 -6.18 4.86 3.52
N PHE A 46 -6.49 3.86 2.70
CA PHE A 46 -5.96 3.80 1.33
C PHE A 46 -6.52 4.92 0.47
N SER A 47 -7.81 5.20 0.61
CA SER A 47 -8.45 6.28 -0.14
C SER A 47 -7.82 7.63 0.20
N SER A 48 -7.62 7.89 1.49
CA SER A 48 -6.98 9.14 1.94
C SER A 48 -5.56 9.26 1.42
N MET A 49 -4.82 8.16 1.46
CA MET A 49 -3.45 8.11 0.95
C MET A 49 -3.41 8.46 -0.54
N MET A 50 -4.28 7.86 -1.32
CA MET A 50 -4.32 8.11 -2.76
C MET A 50 -4.73 9.55 -3.07
N LYS A 51 -5.61 10.13 -2.27
CA LYS A 51 -5.97 11.53 -2.43
C LYS A 51 -4.78 12.45 -2.20
N ARG A 52 -3.99 12.18 -1.16
CA ARG A 52 -2.79 12.98 -0.89
C ARG A 52 -1.78 12.87 -2.02
N LEU A 53 -1.61 11.66 -2.55
CA LEU A 53 -0.70 11.44 -3.67
C LEU A 53 -1.14 12.21 -4.92
N ARG A 54 -2.45 12.17 -5.21
CA ARG A 54 -2.99 12.86 -6.38
C ARG A 54 -2.86 14.38 -6.29
N LYS A 55 -3.04 14.91 -5.08
CA LYS A 55 -2.98 16.37 -4.88
C LYS A 55 -1.56 16.91 -4.76
N GLY A 56 -0.57 16.03 -4.78
CA GLY A 56 0.81 16.45 -4.65
C GLY A 56 1.21 16.84 -3.23
N ASN A 57 0.38 16.50 -2.24
CA ASN A 57 0.63 16.79 -0.83
C ASN A 57 1.39 15.66 -0.13
N SER A 58 2.10 14.86 -0.89
CA SER A 58 2.73 13.67 -0.37
C SER A 58 4.14 13.51 -0.94
N ARG A 59 5.00 12.85 -0.18
CA ARG A 59 6.37 12.57 -0.61
C ARG A 59 6.46 11.29 -1.45
N GLY A 60 5.35 10.62 -1.66
CA GLY A 60 5.30 9.40 -2.43
C GLY A 60 4.67 8.26 -1.67
N LEU A 61 4.52 7.12 -2.35
CA LEU A 61 3.83 5.97 -1.80
C LEU A 61 4.57 5.37 -0.60
N GLY A 62 5.90 5.27 -0.69
CA GLY A 62 6.69 4.71 0.41
C GLY A 62 6.48 5.45 1.73
N PRO A 63 6.72 6.77 1.77
CA PRO A 63 6.47 7.53 3.00
C PRO A 63 5.03 7.46 3.49
N GLU A 64 4.06 7.40 2.58
CA GLU A 64 2.65 7.27 2.97
C GLU A 64 2.39 5.93 3.67
N LEU A 65 2.96 4.85 3.15
CA LEU A 65 2.82 3.54 3.78
C LEU A 65 3.45 3.54 5.17
N LYS A 66 4.59 4.17 5.33
CA LYS A 66 5.23 4.31 6.63
C LYS A 66 4.34 5.06 7.62
N GLY A 67 3.69 6.11 7.15
CA GLY A 67 2.75 6.86 7.97
C GLY A 67 1.60 5.99 8.46
N LEU A 68 1.05 5.17 7.59
CA LEU A 68 -0.02 4.25 7.96
C LEU A 68 0.47 3.20 8.97
N MET A 69 1.69 2.71 8.80
CA MET A 69 2.28 1.76 9.74
C MET A 69 2.34 2.34 11.15
N SER A 70 2.68 3.61 11.27
CA SER A 70 2.73 4.30 12.56
C SER A 70 1.36 4.41 13.22
N LYS A 71 0.30 4.47 12.42
CA LYS A 71 -1.07 4.60 12.91
C LYS A 71 -1.75 3.26 13.14
N ALA A 72 -1.22 2.20 12.56
CA ALA A 72 -1.87 0.88 12.64
C ALA A 72 -1.89 0.36 14.07
N ASP A 73 -3.06 -0.08 14.51
CA ASP A 73 -3.24 -0.63 15.84
C ASP A 73 -3.05 -2.13 15.90
N SER A 74 -3.28 -2.83 14.78
CA SER A 74 -3.11 -4.28 14.75
C SER A 74 -1.79 -4.65 14.10
N GLU A 75 -1.22 -5.74 14.58
CA GLU A 75 0.04 -6.23 14.02
C GLU A 75 -0.14 -6.73 12.59
N GLY A 76 -1.29 -7.36 12.30
CA GLY A 76 -1.57 -7.85 10.95
C GLY A 76 -1.58 -6.76 9.91
N TYR A 77 -2.22 -5.64 10.23
CA TYR A 77 -2.27 -4.50 9.32
C TYR A 77 -0.88 -3.89 9.16
N ARG A 78 -0.16 -3.73 10.28
CA ARG A 78 1.20 -3.18 10.22
C ARG A 78 2.12 -4.05 9.38
N ARG A 79 1.99 -5.36 9.50
CA ARG A 79 2.78 -6.32 8.74
C ARG A 79 2.45 -6.25 7.24
N LEU A 80 1.18 -6.11 6.90
CA LEU A 80 0.75 -5.93 5.52
C LEU A 80 1.36 -4.67 4.93
N LEU A 81 1.26 -3.56 5.66
CA LEU A 81 1.80 -2.28 5.19
C LEU A 81 3.32 -2.36 5.01
N ASN A 82 4.00 -3.07 5.91
CA ASN A 82 5.45 -3.25 5.79
C ASN A 82 5.81 -4.06 4.54
N THR A 83 5.03 -5.09 4.24
CA THR A 83 5.23 -5.87 3.02
C THR A 83 5.07 -5.01 1.78
N MET A 84 4.04 -4.17 1.76
CA MET A 84 3.81 -3.25 0.66
C MET A 84 4.95 -2.24 0.54
N TYR A 85 5.39 -1.70 1.68
CA TYR A 85 6.50 -0.74 1.71
C TYR A 85 7.78 -1.36 1.15
N THR A 86 8.07 -2.59 1.55
CA THR A 86 9.25 -3.31 1.07
C THR A 86 9.17 -3.52 -0.45
N ASN A 87 7.99 -3.88 -0.94
CA ASN A 87 7.77 -4.07 -2.38
C ASN A 87 8.07 -2.79 -3.16
N VAL A 88 7.53 -1.67 -2.70
CA VAL A 88 7.74 -0.37 -3.33
C VAL A 88 9.22 0.00 -3.34
N THR A 89 9.88 -0.17 -2.20
CA THR A 89 11.29 0.18 -2.06
C THR A 89 12.18 -0.69 -2.94
N GLN A 90 11.94 -2.00 -2.97
CA GLN A 90 12.72 -2.92 -3.79
C GLN A 90 12.55 -2.64 -5.27
N ASN A 91 11.33 -2.35 -5.71
CA ASN A 91 11.10 -2.03 -7.11
C ASN A 91 11.85 -0.77 -7.52
N THR A 92 11.88 0.22 -6.65
CA THR A 92 12.61 1.45 -6.90
C THR A 92 14.11 1.17 -7.03
N ASP A 93 14.65 0.36 -6.12
CA ASP A 93 16.07 0.01 -6.12
C ASP A 93 16.44 -0.76 -7.40
N ILE A 94 15.59 -1.68 -7.81
CA ILE A 94 15.82 -2.46 -9.03
C ILE A 94 15.84 -1.55 -10.26
N ILE A 95 14.90 -0.64 -10.34
CA ILE A 95 14.81 0.29 -11.46
C ILE A 95 16.05 1.19 -11.52
N GLU A 96 16.50 1.69 -10.38
CA GLU A 96 17.69 2.52 -10.31
C GLU A 96 18.94 1.74 -10.74
N THR A 97 19.06 0.49 -10.32
CA THR A 97 20.18 -0.36 -10.69
C THR A 97 20.22 -0.59 -12.19
N ILE A 98 19.07 -0.89 -12.79
CA ILE A 98 18.96 -1.09 -14.23
C ILE A 98 19.33 0.18 -14.98
N ARG A 99 18.86 1.33 -14.49
CA ARG A 99 19.13 2.61 -15.10
C ARG A 99 20.62 2.92 -15.10
N LYS A 100 21.30 2.66 -13.98
CA LYS A 100 22.73 2.88 -13.86
C LYS A 100 23.52 1.99 -14.81
N GLN A 101 23.10 0.74 -14.96
CA GLN A 101 23.75 -0.18 -15.88
C GLN A 101 23.55 0.22 -17.34
N GLY A 102 22.41 0.81 -17.64
CA GLY A 102 22.07 1.21 -18.99
C GLY A 102 22.74 2.49 -19.47
N THR A 103 23.38 3.24 -18.60
CA THR A 103 23.98 4.53 -18.93
C THR A 103 25.45 4.45 -19.32
N ARG A 104 25.98 3.28 -19.50
CA ARG A 104 27.38 3.13 -19.90
C ARG A 104 27.69 3.47 -21.33
#